data_6ea88ee9bc06124072b70fe3dbaeed98
#
_entry.id   6ea88ee9bc06124072b70fe3dbaeed98
#
_cell.length_a   1.000
_cell.length_b   1.000
_cell.length_c   1.000
_cell.angle_alpha   90.00
_cell.angle_beta   90.00
_cell.angle_gamma   90.00
#
_symmetry.space_group_name_H-M   'P 1'
#
loop_
_entity.id
_entity.type
_entity.pdbx_description
1 polymer ?
#
loop_
_entity_poly.entity_id
_entity_poly.type
_entity_poly.pdbx_seq_one_letter_code
_entity_poly.pdbx_strand_id
1 'polypeptide(L)'
;INSITRNSDSKSDSHSFSVNADITRVFNDKGTSISLTGSYSDSKSTNESHSLSETTYYQLESSLGGDSVLYRDQYQHSPSTNRAYSVGINLTQPLAENLHLQLGYRYSANRQVSDRSTYESEVYQDSLSNYTQSRTYSHELSLYFNYNGKRWQVNTGVQMHPERRSLDQKTGLLYADTVRTSVNWNPQLNVSWHQGKTRFELNYDGSSRQPDLGSLVSLTDNSDPLHVTHGNPSLKAAYSQNFRLMGMNTRLGLSGDVNFSNTYNSQTQAVFYNLATGGTETYPVN
;
A
#
# COMPACT_ATOMS: atom_id res chain seq x y z
N ILE A 1 -29.65 19.03 10.01
CA ILE A 1 -28.92 17.84 10.54
C ILE A 1 -29.69 16.62 10.05
N ASN A 2 -29.01 15.72 9.33
CA ASN A 2 -29.60 14.46 8.85
C ASN A 2 -29.26 13.35 9.85
N SER A 3 -30.10 12.35 9.98
CA SER A 3 -29.86 11.15 10.78
C SER A 3 -29.83 9.93 9.89
N ILE A 4 -28.90 9.02 10.11
CA ILE A 4 -28.84 7.72 9.44
C ILE A 4 -28.75 6.60 10.46
N THR A 5 -29.63 5.63 10.35
CA THR A 5 -29.57 4.37 11.08
C THR A 5 -29.29 3.25 10.09
N ARG A 6 -28.24 2.46 10.36
CA ARG A 6 -27.82 1.38 9.48
C ARG A 6 -27.64 0.09 10.26
N ASN A 7 -28.20 -0.98 9.75
CA ASN A 7 -27.95 -2.34 10.18
C ASN A 7 -27.30 -3.11 9.01
N SER A 8 -26.18 -3.80 9.26
CA SER A 8 -25.50 -4.55 8.20
C SER A 8 -24.97 -5.87 8.70
N ASP A 9 -25.21 -6.90 7.93
CA ASP A 9 -24.60 -8.21 8.02
C ASP A 9 -23.58 -8.42 6.93
N SER A 10 -22.45 -9.07 7.24
CA SER A 10 -21.46 -9.42 6.24
C SER A 10 -20.92 -10.83 6.44
N LYS A 11 -20.74 -11.54 5.34
CA LYS A 11 -20.10 -12.86 5.29
C LYS A 11 -18.93 -12.81 4.35
N SER A 12 -17.77 -13.28 4.80
CA SER A 12 -16.56 -13.37 3.99
C SER A 12 -16.07 -14.80 3.94
N ASP A 13 -15.78 -15.29 2.74
CA ASP A 13 -15.14 -16.57 2.50
C ASP A 13 -13.85 -16.34 1.72
N SER A 14 -12.75 -17.01 2.14
CA SER A 14 -11.46 -16.81 1.50
C SER A 14 -10.65 -18.10 1.45
N HIS A 15 -10.01 -18.32 0.30
CA HIS A 15 -9.09 -19.41 0.06
C HIS A 15 -7.77 -18.86 -0.46
N SER A 16 -6.66 -19.36 0.07
CA SER A 16 -5.34 -18.97 -0.41
C SER A 16 -4.44 -20.19 -0.56
N PHE A 17 -3.65 -20.17 -1.62
CA PHE A 17 -2.60 -21.14 -1.91
C PHE A 17 -1.30 -20.41 -2.18
N SER A 18 -0.20 -20.85 -1.58
CA SER A 18 1.12 -20.29 -1.85
C SER A 18 2.20 -21.37 -1.88
N VAL A 19 3.15 -21.21 -2.78
CA VAL A 19 4.35 -22.03 -2.90
C VAL A 19 5.55 -21.10 -2.95
N ASN A 20 6.58 -21.44 -2.15
CA ASN A 20 7.87 -20.77 -2.16
C ASN A 20 8.96 -21.82 -2.35
N ALA A 21 9.97 -21.49 -3.12
CA ALA A 21 11.14 -22.32 -3.36
C ALA A 21 12.41 -21.46 -3.25
N ASP A 22 13.38 -21.96 -2.50
CA ASP A 22 14.68 -21.32 -2.31
C ASP A 22 15.78 -22.36 -2.54
N ILE A 23 16.72 -22.03 -3.42
CA ILE A 23 17.89 -22.85 -3.72
C ILE A 23 19.13 -21.99 -3.55
N THR A 24 20.01 -22.36 -2.64
CA THR A 24 21.28 -21.66 -2.42
C THR A 24 22.44 -22.59 -2.68
N ARG A 25 23.42 -22.12 -3.46
CA ARG A 25 24.69 -22.81 -3.69
C ARG A 25 25.86 -21.94 -3.27
N VAL A 26 26.68 -22.48 -2.43
CA VAL A 26 27.97 -21.90 -2.04
C VAL A 26 29.07 -22.48 -2.96
N PHE A 27 29.93 -21.64 -3.52
CA PHE A 27 30.91 -22.01 -4.53
C PHE A 27 32.32 -22.21 -3.96
N ASN A 28 32.63 -21.57 -2.82
CA ASN A 28 33.94 -21.66 -2.21
C ASN A 28 33.88 -21.47 -0.69
N ASP A 29 34.97 -21.78 -0.01
CA ASP A 29 35.12 -21.67 1.45
C ASP A 29 35.05 -20.20 1.95
N LYS A 30 35.22 -19.23 1.06
CA LYS A 30 35.09 -17.80 1.38
C LYS A 30 33.62 -17.35 1.47
N GLY A 31 32.68 -18.18 1.04
CA GLY A 31 31.25 -17.92 1.14
C GLY A 31 30.62 -17.22 -0.07
N THR A 32 31.30 -17.25 -1.24
CA THR A 32 30.65 -16.82 -2.49
C THR A 32 29.44 -17.71 -2.74
N SER A 33 28.27 -17.13 -2.83
CA SER A 33 27.02 -17.90 -3.00
C SER A 33 26.03 -17.21 -3.93
N ILE A 34 25.23 -18.07 -4.59
CA ILE A 34 24.10 -17.63 -5.39
C ILE A 34 22.85 -18.28 -4.79
N SER A 35 21.83 -17.47 -4.56
CA SER A 35 20.50 -17.93 -4.15
C SER A 35 19.49 -17.62 -5.24
N LEU A 36 18.69 -18.62 -5.60
CA LEU A 36 17.54 -18.49 -6.47
C LEU A 36 16.28 -18.62 -5.62
N THR A 37 15.38 -17.66 -5.75
CA THR A 37 14.11 -17.66 -5.05
C THR A 37 12.95 -17.64 -6.04
N GLY A 38 11.91 -18.39 -5.74
CA GLY A 38 10.68 -18.41 -6.51
C GLY A 38 9.47 -18.41 -5.60
N SER A 39 8.44 -17.65 -5.93
CA SER A 39 7.17 -17.69 -5.22
C SER A 39 5.99 -17.60 -6.17
N TYR A 40 4.93 -18.29 -5.79
CA TYR A 40 3.62 -18.19 -6.43
C TYR A 40 2.55 -18.12 -5.35
N SER A 41 1.57 -17.24 -5.52
CA SER A 41 0.39 -17.20 -4.67
C SER A 41 -0.88 -16.94 -5.49
N ASP A 42 -1.94 -17.64 -5.13
CA ASP A 42 -3.30 -17.45 -5.65
C ASP A 42 -4.24 -17.35 -4.45
N SER A 43 -4.97 -16.25 -4.34
CA SER A 43 -5.98 -16.07 -3.32
C SER A 43 -7.29 -15.63 -3.96
N LYS A 44 -8.38 -16.21 -3.47
CA LYS A 44 -9.73 -15.86 -3.85
C LYS A 44 -10.51 -15.55 -2.59
N SER A 45 -11.27 -14.48 -2.61
CA SER A 45 -12.19 -14.14 -1.54
C SER A 45 -13.52 -13.69 -2.13
N THR A 46 -14.59 -13.98 -1.42
CA THR A 46 -15.93 -13.50 -1.74
C THR A 46 -16.46 -12.82 -0.48
N ASN A 47 -16.88 -11.58 -0.62
CA ASN A 47 -17.54 -10.86 0.45
C ASN A 47 -18.98 -10.58 0.03
N GLU A 48 -19.91 -10.99 0.87
CA GLU A 48 -21.34 -10.72 0.76
C GLU A 48 -21.74 -9.80 1.90
N SER A 49 -22.43 -8.72 1.60
CA SER A 49 -22.91 -7.76 2.60
C SER A 49 -24.35 -7.37 2.31
N HIS A 50 -25.18 -7.47 3.32
CA HIS A 50 -26.56 -7.00 3.30
C HIS A 50 -26.70 -5.83 4.27
N SER A 51 -27.24 -4.71 3.80
CA SER A 51 -27.33 -3.48 4.57
C SER A 51 -28.71 -2.86 4.43
N LEU A 52 -29.39 -2.71 5.56
CA LEU A 52 -30.64 -1.96 5.68
C LEU A 52 -30.31 -0.59 6.29
N SER A 53 -30.67 0.49 5.61
CA SER A 53 -30.45 1.84 6.12
C SER A 53 -31.71 2.69 6.01
N GLU A 54 -31.92 3.51 7.03
CA GLU A 54 -32.94 4.54 7.12
C GLU A 54 -32.25 5.88 7.25
N THR A 55 -32.46 6.77 6.28
CA THR A 55 -31.91 8.12 6.32
C THR A 55 -33.02 9.11 6.45
N THR A 56 -33.01 9.88 7.54
CA THR A 56 -33.98 10.95 7.79
C THR A 56 -33.37 12.28 7.43
N TYR A 57 -33.98 12.99 6.48
CA TYR A 57 -33.61 14.35 6.09
C TYR A 57 -34.54 15.32 6.83
N TYR A 58 -33.99 16.03 7.81
CA TYR A 58 -34.71 17.06 8.56
C TYR A 58 -34.72 18.35 7.75
N GLN A 59 -35.91 18.81 7.35
CA GLN A 59 -36.04 20.09 6.66
C GLN A 59 -36.04 21.23 7.66
N LEU A 60 -35.10 22.18 7.49
CA LEU A 60 -34.92 23.33 8.40
C LEU A 60 -35.95 24.45 8.18
N GLU A 61 -36.69 24.44 7.07
CA GLU A 61 -37.76 25.43 6.75
C GLU A 61 -39.04 24.71 6.33
N SER A 62 -40.02 24.78 7.19
CA SER A 62 -41.30 24.10 7.05
C SER A 62 -42.30 24.91 6.21
N SER A 63 -42.05 25.17 4.94
CA SER A 63 -43.12 25.70 4.07
C SER A 63 -43.86 24.63 3.29
N LEU A 64 -43.41 23.36 3.25
CA LEU A 64 -44.03 22.27 2.49
C LEU A 64 -43.79 20.88 3.14
N GLY A 65 -44.14 20.71 4.41
CA GLY A 65 -44.35 19.37 4.98
C GLY A 65 -43.10 18.62 5.38
N GLY A 66 -43.08 18.16 6.53
CA GLY A 66 -42.35 17.16 7.31
C GLY A 66 -41.00 16.61 6.80
N ASP A 67 -40.28 15.97 7.69
CA ASP A 67 -39.03 15.24 7.41
C ASP A 67 -39.26 14.16 6.34
N SER A 68 -38.28 13.99 5.44
CA SER A 68 -38.34 12.91 4.47
C SER A 68 -37.47 11.75 4.92
N VAL A 69 -38.00 10.52 4.82
CA VAL A 69 -37.29 9.30 5.22
C VAL A 69 -37.03 8.47 3.97
N LEU A 70 -35.76 8.12 3.77
CA LEU A 70 -35.33 7.22 2.70
C LEU A 70 -34.92 5.88 3.32
N TYR A 71 -35.62 4.82 2.89
CA TYR A 71 -35.24 3.45 3.21
C TYR A 71 -34.44 2.86 2.07
N ARG A 72 -33.32 2.22 2.40
CA ARG A 72 -32.49 1.53 1.42
C ARG A 72 -32.20 0.12 1.92
N ASP A 73 -32.53 -0.86 1.09
CA ASP A 73 -32.19 -2.27 1.24
C ASP A 73 -31.15 -2.60 0.16
N GLN A 74 -29.90 -2.82 0.59
CA GLN A 74 -28.78 -3.01 -0.32
C GLN A 74 -28.07 -4.33 -0.05
N TYR A 75 -27.93 -5.16 -1.09
CA TYR A 75 -27.10 -6.35 -1.10
C TYR A 75 -25.89 -6.16 -2.01
N GLN A 76 -24.71 -6.52 -1.54
CA GLN A 76 -23.47 -6.47 -2.30
C GLN A 76 -22.82 -7.85 -2.32
N HIS A 77 -22.41 -8.29 -3.51
CA HIS A 77 -21.61 -9.47 -3.75
C HIS A 77 -20.30 -9.05 -4.39
N SER A 78 -19.16 -9.34 -3.72
CA SER A 78 -17.86 -8.81 -4.09
C SER A 78 -16.81 -9.94 -4.14
N PRO A 79 -16.76 -10.74 -5.23
CA PRO A 79 -15.65 -11.67 -5.45
C PRO A 79 -14.38 -10.91 -5.80
N SER A 80 -13.27 -11.39 -5.27
CA SER A 80 -11.93 -10.87 -5.53
C SER A 80 -10.95 -12.02 -5.75
N THR A 81 -10.05 -11.85 -6.69
CA THR A 81 -8.96 -12.78 -6.98
C THR A 81 -7.65 -12.02 -7.03
N ASN A 82 -6.63 -12.53 -6.33
CA ASN A 82 -5.28 -11.99 -6.37
C ASN A 82 -4.29 -13.09 -6.72
N ARG A 83 -3.52 -12.90 -7.78
CA ARG A 83 -2.45 -13.79 -8.23
C ARG A 83 -1.15 -13.05 -8.28
N ALA A 84 -0.14 -13.60 -7.61
CA ALA A 84 1.20 -13.04 -7.63
C ALA A 84 2.25 -14.13 -7.87
N TYR A 85 3.30 -13.76 -8.57
CA TYR A 85 4.50 -14.58 -8.71
C TYR A 85 5.75 -13.72 -8.66
N SER A 86 6.82 -14.28 -8.13
CA SER A 86 8.12 -13.63 -8.18
C SER A 86 9.23 -14.65 -8.44
N VAL A 87 10.29 -14.18 -9.09
CA VAL A 87 11.53 -14.91 -9.28
C VAL A 87 12.68 -13.96 -8.96
N GLY A 88 13.64 -14.42 -8.17
CA GLY A 88 14.77 -13.61 -7.76
C GLY A 88 16.09 -14.39 -7.80
N ILE A 89 17.17 -13.65 -8.00
CA ILE A 89 18.54 -14.12 -7.89
C ILE A 89 19.31 -13.17 -6.99
N ASN A 90 20.06 -13.71 -6.03
CA ASN A 90 20.94 -12.96 -5.16
C ASN A 90 22.34 -13.56 -5.23
N LEU A 91 23.34 -12.70 -5.47
CA LEU A 91 24.76 -13.04 -5.41
C LEU A 91 25.33 -12.43 -4.13
N THR A 92 25.99 -13.25 -3.33
CA THR A 92 26.84 -12.77 -2.21
C THR A 92 28.28 -13.05 -2.56
N GLN A 93 29.09 -11.98 -2.60
CA GLN A 93 30.52 -12.03 -2.91
C GLN A 93 31.31 -11.46 -1.75
N PRO A 94 32.07 -12.27 -1.02
CA PRO A 94 33.09 -11.77 -0.09
C PRO A 94 34.18 -11.02 -0.86
N LEU A 95 34.42 -9.76 -0.51
CA LEU A 95 35.50 -8.93 -1.07
C LEU A 95 36.76 -8.97 -0.18
N ALA A 96 36.56 -9.10 1.14
CA ALA A 96 37.61 -9.28 2.15
C ALA A 96 37.03 -10.08 3.33
N GLU A 97 37.84 -10.45 4.31
CA GLU A 97 37.43 -11.23 5.50
C GLU A 97 36.14 -10.66 6.18
N ASN A 98 36.06 -9.34 6.22
CA ASN A 98 34.96 -8.65 6.93
C ASN A 98 34.06 -7.84 6.00
N LEU A 99 34.23 -7.93 4.67
CA LEU A 99 33.49 -7.14 3.70
C LEU A 99 32.82 -8.02 2.67
N HIS A 100 31.49 -7.91 2.57
CA HIS A 100 30.67 -8.65 1.64
C HIS A 100 29.88 -7.69 0.76
N LEU A 101 29.85 -8.01 -0.53
CA LEU A 101 28.98 -7.40 -1.53
C LEU A 101 27.80 -8.31 -1.77
N GLN A 102 26.58 -7.76 -1.77
CA GLN A 102 25.38 -8.46 -2.18
C GLN A 102 24.73 -7.74 -3.35
N LEU A 103 24.48 -8.48 -4.42
CA LEU A 103 23.76 -8.02 -5.60
C LEU A 103 22.49 -8.87 -5.73
N GLY A 104 21.38 -8.20 -5.86
CA GLY A 104 20.09 -8.88 -6.02
C GLY A 104 19.31 -8.35 -7.20
N TYR A 105 18.59 -9.25 -7.84
CA TYR A 105 17.58 -8.91 -8.82
C TYR A 105 16.35 -9.77 -8.57
N ARG A 106 15.17 -9.15 -8.54
CA ARG A 106 13.88 -9.83 -8.44
C ARG A 106 12.91 -9.24 -9.45
N TYR A 107 12.23 -10.11 -10.13
CA TYR A 107 11.04 -9.77 -10.91
C TYR A 107 9.80 -10.24 -10.18
N SER A 108 8.77 -9.41 -10.12
CA SER A 108 7.48 -9.80 -9.57
C SER A 108 6.33 -9.27 -10.43
N ALA A 109 5.26 -10.05 -10.48
CA ALA A 109 4.04 -9.65 -11.13
C ALA A 109 2.85 -10.01 -10.24
N ASN A 110 1.92 -9.07 -10.14
CA ASN A 110 0.68 -9.21 -9.39
C ASN A 110 -0.50 -8.81 -10.29
N ARG A 111 -1.56 -9.60 -10.25
CA ARG A 111 -2.84 -9.28 -10.86
C ARG A 111 -3.95 -9.46 -9.83
N GLN A 112 -4.67 -8.38 -9.58
CA GLN A 112 -5.85 -8.38 -8.73
C GLN A 112 -7.07 -8.03 -9.57
N VAL A 113 -8.15 -8.79 -9.37
CA VAL A 113 -9.46 -8.55 -9.98
C VAL A 113 -10.48 -8.50 -8.85
N SER A 114 -11.32 -7.50 -8.85
CA SER A 114 -12.46 -7.37 -7.94
C SER A 114 -13.68 -6.98 -8.75
N ASP A 115 -14.78 -7.68 -8.51
CA ASP A 115 -16.06 -7.47 -9.20
C ASP A 115 -17.16 -7.33 -8.16
N ARG A 116 -17.54 -6.08 -7.87
CA ARG A 116 -18.61 -5.78 -6.93
C ARG A 116 -19.92 -5.57 -7.66
N SER A 117 -20.86 -6.46 -7.42
CA SER A 117 -22.25 -6.34 -7.87
C SER A 117 -23.13 -5.86 -6.73
N THR A 118 -23.87 -4.80 -6.96
CA THR A 118 -24.76 -4.16 -5.98
C THR A 118 -26.21 -4.26 -6.44
N TYR A 119 -27.08 -4.66 -5.52
CA TYR A 119 -28.52 -4.76 -5.71
C TYR A 119 -29.23 -3.88 -4.68
N GLU A 120 -30.23 -3.11 -5.10
CA GLU A 120 -31.15 -2.40 -4.21
C GLU A 120 -32.54 -2.99 -4.38
N SER A 121 -33.14 -3.45 -3.29
CA SER A 121 -34.44 -4.15 -3.30
C SER A 121 -34.48 -5.24 -4.38
N GLU A 122 -33.45 -6.08 -4.44
CA GLU A 122 -33.26 -7.17 -5.42
C GLU A 122 -33.01 -6.74 -6.87
N VAL A 123 -32.99 -5.45 -7.17
CA VAL A 123 -32.73 -4.91 -8.51
C VAL A 123 -31.24 -4.55 -8.64
N TYR A 124 -30.59 -5.11 -9.67
CA TYR A 124 -29.19 -4.80 -9.96
C TYR A 124 -28.99 -3.31 -10.28
N GLN A 125 -28.02 -2.71 -9.61
CA GLN A 125 -27.66 -1.30 -9.74
C GLN A 125 -26.30 -1.16 -10.43
N ASP A 126 -26.30 -0.89 -11.73
CA ASP A 126 -25.09 -0.76 -12.53
C ASP A 126 -24.21 0.41 -12.03
N SER A 127 -24.84 1.54 -11.65
CA SER A 127 -24.14 2.73 -11.13
C SER A 127 -23.44 2.53 -9.78
N LEU A 128 -23.86 1.53 -8.99
CA LEU A 128 -23.29 1.16 -7.69
C LEU A 128 -22.38 -0.06 -7.77
N SER A 129 -22.35 -0.72 -8.93
CA SER A 129 -21.52 -1.88 -9.20
C SER A 129 -20.18 -1.46 -9.79
N ASN A 130 -19.09 -2.12 -9.39
CA ASN A 130 -17.76 -1.73 -9.79
C ASN A 130 -16.90 -2.96 -10.12
N TYR A 131 -16.36 -2.99 -11.33
CA TYR A 131 -15.34 -3.93 -11.74
C TYR A 131 -13.99 -3.23 -11.73
N THR A 132 -12.99 -3.83 -11.08
CA THR A 132 -11.63 -3.31 -11.01
C THR A 132 -10.62 -4.40 -11.32
N GLN A 133 -9.70 -4.14 -12.23
CA GLN A 133 -8.56 -5.00 -12.49
C GLN A 133 -7.29 -4.19 -12.37
N SER A 134 -6.43 -4.56 -11.43
CA SER A 134 -5.09 -4.01 -11.32
C SER A 134 -4.02 -5.03 -11.72
N ARG A 135 -2.96 -4.53 -12.36
CA ARG A 135 -1.76 -5.31 -12.68
C ARG A 135 -0.54 -4.51 -12.30
N THR A 136 0.38 -5.16 -11.63
CA THR A 136 1.67 -4.56 -11.25
C THR A 136 2.78 -5.47 -11.72
N TYR A 137 3.72 -4.91 -12.45
CA TYR A 137 4.98 -5.53 -12.84
C TYR A 137 6.11 -4.74 -12.20
N SER A 138 6.93 -5.39 -11.40
CA SER A 138 8.01 -4.74 -10.67
C SER A 138 9.33 -5.47 -10.88
N HIS A 139 10.37 -4.68 -11.06
CA HIS A 139 11.75 -5.13 -11.03
C HIS A 139 12.39 -4.55 -9.77
N GLU A 140 13.09 -5.35 -9.01
CA GLU A 140 13.88 -4.90 -7.86
C GLU A 140 15.34 -5.17 -8.16
N LEU A 141 16.15 -4.13 -8.14
CA LEU A 141 17.61 -4.24 -8.16
C LEU A 141 18.14 -3.79 -6.82
N SER A 142 18.99 -4.60 -6.21
CA SER A 142 19.56 -4.30 -4.90
C SER A 142 21.07 -4.42 -4.92
N LEU A 143 21.72 -3.48 -4.23
CA LEU A 143 23.18 -3.43 -4.02
C LEU A 143 23.44 -3.14 -2.55
N TYR A 144 24.11 -4.05 -1.87
CA TYR A 144 24.48 -3.91 -0.45
C TYR A 144 25.94 -4.19 -0.20
N PHE A 145 26.53 -3.40 0.68
CA PHE A 145 27.82 -3.62 1.27
C PHE A 145 27.67 -3.87 2.76
N ASN A 146 28.21 -4.99 3.22
CA ASN A 146 28.20 -5.39 4.62
C ASN A 146 29.62 -5.51 5.13
N TYR A 147 29.99 -4.67 6.05
CA TYR A 147 31.27 -4.72 6.75
C TYR A 147 31.09 -5.11 8.22
N ASN A 148 31.73 -6.18 8.64
CA ASN A 148 31.65 -6.74 10.00
C ASN A 148 33.03 -6.74 10.67
N GLY A 149 33.51 -5.57 11.11
CA GLY A 149 34.75 -5.45 11.83
C GLY A 149 34.59 -5.63 13.36
N LYS A 150 35.69 -5.69 14.07
CA LYS A 150 35.71 -5.90 15.54
C LYS A 150 35.05 -4.79 16.34
N ARG A 151 35.05 -3.55 15.85
CA ARG A 151 34.46 -2.38 16.50
C ARG A 151 33.35 -1.74 15.68
N TRP A 152 33.41 -1.88 14.37
CA TRP A 152 32.51 -1.28 13.42
C TRP A 152 31.72 -2.35 12.68
N GLN A 153 30.44 -2.17 12.60
CA GLN A 153 29.56 -2.90 11.70
C GLN A 153 28.86 -1.88 10.81
N VAL A 154 28.98 -2.03 9.51
CA VAL A 154 28.37 -1.13 8.54
C VAL A 154 27.60 -1.95 7.53
N ASN A 155 26.32 -1.66 7.41
CA ASN A 155 25.46 -2.18 6.37
C ASN A 155 24.92 -0.99 5.59
N THR A 156 25.24 -0.90 4.32
CA THR A 156 24.78 0.18 3.45
C THR A 156 24.37 -0.36 2.10
N GLY A 157 23.37 0.23 1.52
CA GLY A 157 22.91 -0.20 0.21
C GLY A 157 21.77 0.64 -0.34
N VAL A 158 21.36 0.26 -1.52
CA VAL A 158 20.25 0.88 -2.21
C VAL A 158 19.45 -0.18 -2.94
N GLN A 159 18.14 -0.05 -2.88
CA GLN A 159 17.21 -0.77 -3.75
C GLN A 159 16.58 0.21 -4.73
N MET A 160 16.49 -0.21 -5.96
CA MET A 160 15.79 0.49 -7.02
C MET A 160 14.63 -0.40 -7.50
N HIS A 161 13.43 0.16 -7.51
CA HIS A 161 12.21 -0.54 -7.90
C HIS A 161 11.54 0.13 -9.12
N PRO A 162 11.99 -0.14 -10.35
CA PRO A 162 11.21 0.18 -11.53
C PRO A 162 9.92 -0.65 -11.53
N GLU A 163 8.79 0.02 -11.65
CA GLU A 163 7.50 -0.64 -11.68
C GLU A 163 6.58 -0.04 -12.74
N ARG A 164 5.73 -0.90 -13.30
CA ARG A 164 4.61 -0.51 -14.14
C ARG A 164 3.33 -1.03 -13.52
N ARG A 165 2.42 -0.11 -13.23
CA ARG A 165 1.11 -0.39 -12.64
C ARG A 165 0.03 0.02 -13.62
N SER A 166 -0.98 -0.82 -13.80
CA SER A 166 -2.18 -0.48 -14.56
C SER A 166 -3.41 -0.78 -13.73
N LEU A 167 -4.43 0.04 -13.90
CA LEU A 167 -5.74 -0.10 -13.31
C LEU A 167 -6.79 0.08 -14.40
N ASP A 168 -7.60 -0.94 -14.61
CA ASP A 168 -8.81 -0.90 -15.42
C ASP A 168 -10.00 -0.87 -14.45
N GLN A 169 -10.84 0.14 -14.54
CA GLN A 169 -12.00 0.31 -13.67
C GLN A 169 -13.24 0.59 -14.49
N LYS A 170 -14.34 -0.08 -14.15
CA LYS A 170 -15.66 0.16 -14.72
C LYS A 170 -16.66 0.37 -13.58
N THR A 171 -17.42 1.46 -13.62
CA THR A 171 -18.53 1.75 -12.70
C THR A 171 -19.70 2.22 -13.52
N GLY A 172 -20.75 1.41 -13.59
CA GLY A 172 -21.84 1.66 -14.50
C GLY A 172 -21.38 1.74 -15.96
N LEU A 173 -21.77 2.80 -16.64
CA LEU A 173 -21.37 3.11 -18.01
C LEU A 173 -19.99 3.79 -18.10
N LEU A 174 -19.42 4.18 -16.97
CA LEU A 174 -18.12 4.85 -16.93
C LEU A 174 -17.00 3.83 -16.93
N TYR A 175 -16.03 4.05 -17.81
CA TYR A 175 -14.81 3.26 -17.89
C TYR A 175 -13.60 4.17 -17.78
N ALA A 176 -12.62 3.78 -16.96
CA ALA A 176 -11.35 4.44 -16.88
C ALA A 176 -10.22 3.41 -16.86
N ASP A 177 -9.18 3.70 -17.61
CA ASP A 177 -7.91 3.00 -17.55
C ASP A 177 -6.80 3.97 -17.14
N THR A 178 -5.89 3.49 -16.33
CA THR A 178 -4.75 4.28 -15.88
C THR A 178 -3.50 3.40 -15.89
N VAL A 179 -2.44 3.91 -16.51
CA VAL A 179 -1.13 3.26 -16.51
C VAL A 179 -0.11 4.22 -15.92
N ARG A 180 0.64 3.75 -14.93
CA ARG A 180 1.74 4.51 -14.33
C ARG A 180 3.02 3.69 -14.32
N THR A 181 4.09 4.31 -14.81
CA THR A 181 5.45 3.79 -14.68
C THR A 181 6.20 4.67 -13.69
N SER A 182 6.90 4.07 -12.76
CA SER A 182 7.66 4.77 -11.73
C SER A 182 8.94 4.04 -11.38
N VAL A 183 9.89 4.77 -10.82
CA VAL A 183 11.11 4.21 -10.25
C VAL A 183 11.21 4.68 -8.81
N ASN A 184 11.17 3.74 -7.88
CA ASN A 184 11.29 4.00 -6.46
C ASN A 184 12.72 3.70 -6.00
N TRP A 185 13.23 4.51 -5.06
CA TRP A 185 14.56 4.38 -4.51
C TRP A 185 14.48 4.25 -2.99
N ASN A 186 15.13 3.22 -2.47
CA ASN A 186 15.15 2.93 -1.03
C ASN A 186 16.61 2.77 -0.58
N PRO A 187 17.32 3.87 -0.33
CA PRO A 187 18.65 3.82 0.26
C PRO A 187 18.58 3.47 1.75
N GLN A 188 19.58 2.74 2.22
CA GLN A 188 19.73 2.44 3.65
C GLN A 188 21.18 2.51 4.09
N LEU A 189 21.40 2.93 5.34
CA LEU A 189 22.69 2.95 6.01
C LEU A 189 22.48 2.60 7.49
N ASN A 190 23.13 1.53 7.93
CA ASN A 190 23.20 1.16 9.34
C ASN A 190 24.67 1.11 9.74
N VAL A 191 25.04 1.93 10.69
CA VAL A 191 26.39 1.96 11.26
C VAL A 191 26.29 1.68 12.75
N SER A 192 26.98 0.66 13.22
CA SER A 192 27.09 0.34 14.65
C SER A 192 28.57 0.38 15.03
N TRP A 193 28.86 1.11 16.06
CA TRP A 193 30.19 1.14 16.70
C TRP A 193 30.10 0.71 18.13
N HIS A 194 31.01 -0.16 18.55
CA HIS A 194 31.07 -0.59 19.92
C HIS A 194 32.53 -0.64 20.42
N GLN A 195 32.73 -0.18 21.64
CA GLN A 195 34.02 -0.29 22.33
C GLN A 195 33.76 -0.47 23.83
N GLY A 196 34.12 -1.64 24.33
CA GLY A 196 33.92 -2.00 25.74
C GLY A 196 32.43 -1.95 26.12
N LYS A 197 32.07 -1.00 26.97
CA LYS A 197 30.69 -0.81 27.46
C LYS A 197 29.90 0.27 26.71
N THR A 198 30.47 0.86 25.67
CA THR A 198 29.87 1.94 24.89
C THR A 198 29.50 1.43 23.51
N ARG A 199 28.30 1.78 23.08
CA ARG A 199 27.73 1.49 21.74
C ARG A 199 27.06 2.72 21.16
N PHE A 200 27.34 3.00 19.89
CA PHE A 200 26.59 3.96 19.07
C PHE A 200 26.03 3.28 17.85
N GLU A 201 24.81 3.67 17.48
CA GLU A 201 24.13 3.20 16.28
C GLU A 201 23.55 4.37 15.51
N LEU A 202 23.84 4.43 14.23
CA LEU A 202 23.22 5.33 13.27
C LEU A 202 22.44 4.50 12.26
N ASN A 203 21.17 4.77 12.14
CA ASN A 203 20.30 4.18 11.15
C ASN A 203 19.73 5.28 10.26
N TYR A 204 19.80 5.06 8.96
CA TYR A 204 19.14 5.88 7.95
C TYR A 204 18.40 4.98 6.98
N ASP A 205 17.17 5.30 6.70
CA ASP A 205 16.36 4.70 5.65
C ASP A 205 15.59 5.76 4.87
N GLY A 206 15.60 5.60 3.56
CA GLY A 206 14.79 6.36 2.63
C GLY A 206 13.82 5.45 1.90
N SER A 207 12.59 5.89 1.68
CA SER A 207 11.61 5.11 0.94
C SER A 207 10.69 5.97 0.09
N SER A 208 10.46 5.52 -1.15
CA SER A 208 9.47 6.10 -2.05
C SER A 208 8.15 5.37 -1.94
N ARG A 209 7.04 6.10 -1.84
CA ARG A 209 5.68 5.55 -1.85
C ARG A 209 4.86 6.18 -2.97
N GLN A 210 4.46 5.37 -3.93
CA GLN A 210 3.57 5.81 -5.01
C GLN A 210 2.13 5.99 -4.50
N PRO A 211 1.35 6.93 -5.09
CA PRO A 211 -0.08 7.02 -4.85
C PRO A 211 -0.78 5.71 -5.19
N ASP A 212 -1.87 5.45 -4.50
CA ASP A 212 -2.77 4.38 -4.91
C ASP A 212 -3.36 4.67 -6.28
N LEU A 213 -3.49 3.64 -7.14
CA LEU A 213 -4.00 3.84 -8.49
C LEU A 213 -5.46 4.31 -8.51
N GLY A 214 -6.27 3.86 -7.55
CA GLY A 214 -7.65 4.32 -7.39
C GLY A 214 -7.75 5.82 -7.16
N SER A 215 -6.81 6.37 -6.39
CA SER A 215 -6.72 7.82 -6.14
C SER A 215 -6.28 8.64 -7.36
N LEU A 216 -5.71 7.99 -8.39
CA LEU A 216 -5.28 8.64 -9.64
C LEU A 216 -6.37 8.63 -10.72
N VAL A 217 -7.38 7.80 -10.59
CA VAL A 217 -8.48 7.71 -11.56
C VAL A 217 -9.40 8.89 -11.38
N SER A 218 -9.68 9.62 -12.47
CA SER A 218 -10.58 10.79 -12.44
C SER A 218 -12.07 10.43 -12.30
N LEU A 219 -12.40 9.20 -11.92
CA LEU A 219 -13.79 8.82 -11.66
C LEU A 219 -14.23 9.33 -10.29
N THR A 220 -15.43 9.87 -10.26
CA THR A 220 -16.10 10.27 -9.03
C THR A 220 -16.85 9.08 -8.48
N ASP A 221 -16.56 8.71 -7.24
CA ASP A 221 -17.40 7.75 -6.51
C ASP A 221 -18.49 8.53 -5.75
N ASN A 222 -19.71 8.39 -6.21
CA ASN A 222 -20.93 8.97 -5.65
C ASN A 222 -21.89 7.90 -5.14
N SER A 223 -21.39 6.72 -4.83
CA SER A 223 -22.19 5.62 -4.24
C SER A 223 -22.86 6.03 -2.93
N ASP A 224 -22.26 6.97 -2.21
CA ASP A 224 -22.88 7.71 -1.13
C ASP A 224 -22.97 9.19 -1.52
N PRO A 225 -24.20 9.70 -1.83
CA PRO A 225 -24.38 11.09 -2.25
C PRO A 225 -23.98 12.15 -1.21
N LEU A 226 -23.86 11.77 0.06
CA LEU A 226 -23.41 12.63 1.13
C LEU A 226 -21.89 12.59 1.32
N HIS A 227 -21.20 11.60 0.72
CA HIS A 227 -19.75 11.40 0.85
C HIS A 227 -19.15 11.07 -0.53
N VAL A 228 -19.03 12.08 -1.36
CA VAL A 228 -18.48 11.95 -2.72
C VAL A 228 -16.97 11.95 -2.69
N THR A 229 -16.34 10.99 -3.35
CA THR A 229 -14.88 10.90 -3.46
C THR A 229 -14.42 11.09 -4.89
N HIS A 230 -13.42 11.95 -5.08
CA HIS A 230 -12.80 12.24 -6.36
C HIS A 230 -11.39 11.66 -6.44
N GLY A 231 -10.92 11.35 -7.64
CA GLY A 231 -9.53 11.02 -7.88
C GLY A 231 -8.71 12.25 -8.31
N ASN A 232 -7.38 12.15 -8.19
CA ASN A 232 -6.45 13.19 -8.62
C ASN A 232 -5.26 12.59 -9.37
N PRO A 233 -5.26 12.65 -10.72
CA PRO A 233 -4.15 12.13 -11.55
C PRO A 233 -2.81 12.84 -11.32
N SER A 234 -2.83 14.05 -10.74
CA SER A 234 -1.64 14.88 -10.52
C SER A 234 -0.85 14.52 -9.26
N LEU A 235 -1.30 13.53 -8.48
CA LEU A 235 -0.60 13.10 -7.27
C LEU A 235 0.83 12.64 -7.56
N LYS A 236 1.75 13.11 -6.74
CA LYS A 236 3.17 12.75 -6.78
C LYS A 236 3.48 11.65 -5.78
N ALA A 237 4.57 10.93 -6.03
CA ALA A 237 5.10 9.99 -5.06
C ALA A 237 5.55 10.72 -3.80
N ALA A 238 5.23 10.17 -2.64
CA ALA A 238 5.80 10.60 -1.37
C ALA A 238 7.20 9.99 -1.21
N TYR A 239 8.12 10.73 -0.59
CA TYR A 239 9.43 10.24 -0.21
C TYR A 239 9.68 10.51 1.26
N SER A 240 9.88 9.43 2.02
CA SER A 240 10.14 9.49 3.47
C SER A 240 11.60 9.21 3.76
N GLN A 241 12.17 9.97 4.69
CA GLN A 241 13.53 9.81 5.21
C GLN A 241 13.46 9.70 6.73
N ASN A 242 14.11 8.68 7.26
CA ASN A 242 14.18 8.45 8.70
C ASN A 242 15.65 8.35 9.11
N PHE A 243 16.03 9.12 10.13
CA PHE A 243 17.32 9.08 10.77
C PHE A 243 17.12 8.72 12.23
N ARG A 244 17.88 7.76 12.72
CA ARG A 244 17.93 7.43 14.13
C ARG A 244 19.36 7.33 14.59
N LEU A 245 19.72 8.08 15.61
CA LEU A 245 21.00 7.98 16.31
C LEU A 245 20.74 7.50 17.73
N MET A 246 21.35 6.40 18.13
CA MET A 246 21.27 5.85 19.47
C MET A 246 22.66 5.75 20.09
N GLY A 247 22.78 6.12 21.35
CA GLY A 247 23.98 5.97 22.16
C GLY A 247 23.69 5.27 23.47
N MET A 248 24.56 4.35 23.88
CA MET A 248 24.44 3.63 25.14
C MET A 248 25.80 3.41 25.81
N ASN A 249 25.84 3.59 27.12
CA ASN A 249 26.98 3.18 27.95
C ASN A 249 26.47 2.36 29.15
N THR A 250 26.73 1.05 29.12
CA THR A 250 26.22 0.12 30.14
C THR A 250 26.94 0.25 31.48
N ARG A 251 28.17 0.83 31.52
CA ARG A 251 28.88 1.08 32.77
C ARG A 251 28.25 2.23 33.56
N LEU A 252 27.80 3.26 32.85
CA LEU A 252 27.21 4.45 33.46
C LEU A 252 25.68 4.31 33.58
N GLY A 253 25.10 3.26 33.04
CA GLY A 253 23.64 3.11 32.99
C GLY A 253 22.93 4.20 32.13
N LEU A 254 23.66 4.80 31.18
CA LEU A 254 23.16 5.88 30.34
C LEU A 254 22.80 5.36 28.94
N SER A 255 21.64 5.78 28.44
CA SER A 255 21.21 5.59 27.05
C SER A 255 20.41 6.79 26.57
N GLY A 256 20.49 7.08 25.30
CA GLY A 256 19.70 8.13 24.66
C GLY A 256 19.57 7.85 23.17
N ASP A 257 18.48 8.33 22.57
CA ASP A 257 18.25 8.28 21.14
C ASP A 257 17.65 9.57 20.62
N VAL A 258 17.95 9.86 19.35
CA VAL A 258 17.41 10.98 18.59
C VAL A 258 16.82 10.41 17.31
N ASN A 259 15.57 10.72 17.04
CA ASN A 259 14.87 10.31 15.83
C ASN A 259 14.46 11.56 15.05
N PHE A 260 14.74 11.54 13.75
CA PHE A 260 14.27 12.56 12.81
C PHE A 260 13.59 11.87 11.63
N SER A 261 12.36 12.27 11.34
CA SER A 261 11.58 11.78 10.21
C SER A 261 11.08 12.95 9.40
N ASN A 262 11.21 12.84 8.08
CA ASN A 262 10.70 13.83 7.14
C ASN A 262 10.06 13.15 5.94
N THR A 263 8.91 13.64 5.49
CA THR A 263 8.22 13.13 4.31
C THR A 263 7.90 14.28 3.35
N TYR A 264 8.45 14.18 2.16
CA TYR A 264 8.14 15.08 1.04
C TYR A 264 6.93 14.57 0.28
N ASN A 265 6.11 15.48 -0.26
CA ASN A 265 4.89 15.17 -1.02
C ASN A 265 3.96 14.18 -0.29
N SER A 266 3.82 14.36 1.03
CA SER A 266 2.88 13.57 1.82
C SER A 266 1.49 13.66 1.23
N GLN A 267 0.82 12.52 1.11
CA GLN A 267 -0.53 12.44 0.56
C GLN A 267 -1.53 12.52 1.71
N THR A 268 -2.53 13.37 1.54
CA THR A 268 -3.64 13.57 2.46
C THR A 268 -4.93 13.75 1.68
N GLN A 269 -6.04 13.89 2.40
CA GLN A 269 -7.34 14.16 1.80
C GLN A 269 -7.79 15.57 2.17
N ALA A 270 -8.13 16.36 1.17
CA ALA A 270 -8.84 17.61 1.34
C ALA A 270 -10.35 17.33 1.32
N VAL A 271 -11.06 17.84 2.32
CA VAL A 271 -12.51 17.65 2.47
C VAL A 271 -13.20 19.00 2.31
N PHE A 272 -14.16 19.04 1.41
CA PHE A 272 -15.00 20.21 1.16
C PHE A 272 -16.44 19.91 1.51
N TYR A 273 -17.15 20.88 2.09
CA TYR A 273 -18.57 20.78 2.36
C TYR A 273 -19.35 21.29 1.16
N ASN A 274 -20.23 20.46 0.63
CA ASN A 274 -21.16 20.85 -0.45
C ASN A 274 -22.44 21.42 0.20
N LEU A 275 -22.59 22.75 0.15
CA LEU A 275 -23.73 23.43 0.76
C LEU A 275 -25.07 23.10 0.09
N ALA A 276 -25.04 22.65 -1.17
CA ALA A 276 -26.27 22.32 -1.91
C ALA A 276 -26.83 20.96 -1.50
N THR A 277 -25.97 19.99 -1.21
CA THR A 277 -26.39 18.62 -0.83
C THR A 277 -26.31 18.38 0.68
N GLY A 278 -25.61 19.24 1.43
CA GLY A 278 -25.26 19.03 2.85
C GLY A 278 -24.24 17.91 3.07
N GLY A 279 -23.63 17.42 2.00
CA GLY A 279 -22.62 16.37 2.03
C GLY A 279 -21.20 16.87 2.01
N THR A 280 -20.26 15.94 1.89
CA THR A 280 -18.80 16.20 1.80
C THR A 280 -18.24 15.69 0.47
N GLU A 281 -17.30 16.44 -0.07
CA GLU A 281 -16.50 16.03 -1.23
C GLU A 281 -15.04 15.89 -0.82
N THR A 282 -14.44 14.76 -1.13
CA THR A 282 -13.09 14.40 -0.71
C THR A 282 -12.17 14.28 -1.92
N TYR A 283 -11.04 14.97 -1.87
CA TYR A 283 -10.02 14.99 -2.92
C TYR A 283 -8.66 14.59 -2.34
N PRO A 284 -7.96 13.59 -2.91
CA PRO A 284 -6.59 13.31 -2.53
C PRO A 284 -5.65 14.40 -3.05
N VAL A 285 -4.76 14.91 -2.18
CA VAL A 285 -3.79 15.97 -2.46
C VAL A 285 -2.41 15.63 -1.90
N ASN A 286 -1.33 16.30 -2.44
CA ASN A 286 0.02 16.25 -1.85
C ASN A 286 0.29 17.46 -0.99
#